data_9bd874b96cd5eb2a7461b86100ad32a3
#
_entry.id   9bd874b96cd5eb2a7461b86100ad32a3
#
_cell.length_a   1.000
_cell.length_b   1.000
_cell.length_c   1.000
_cell.angle_alpha   90.00
_cell.angle_beta   90.00
_cell.angle_gamma   90.00
#
_symmetry.space_group_name_H-M   'P 1'
#
loop_
_entity.id
_entity.type
_entity.pdbx_description
1 polymer ?
#
loop_
_entity_poly.entity_id
_entity_poly.type
_entity_poly.pdbx_seq_one_letter_code
_entity_poly.pdbx_strand_id
1 'polypeptide(L)'
;NDLGVPTVLVNNAGFDRFMPFLKTEPKLWDQLIAVNLTGALNMHHVVLPKMIAAGGGKVINVASDAARVGSSGESVYAACKAGLVGFSKTVARELATKNVCLNVVCPGPTDTALLKGVAETAPNPEKLLEAFRNAVPMKRLAQPEDYPGIIALLASDDANFITGQVISVSGGLTMAG
;
A
#
# COMPACT_ATOMS: atom_id res chain seq x y z
N ASN A 1 15.39 15.27 -18.14
CA ASN A 1 14.05 15.45 -18.76
C ASN A 1 13.82 14.61 -20.02
N ASP A 2 14.64 13.60 -20.24
CA ASP A 2 14.63 12.82 -21.49
C ASP A 2 13.45 11.82 -21.58
N LEU A 3 12.77 11.56 -20.45
CA LEU A 3 11.65 10.61 -20.37
C LEU A 3 10.27 11.30 -20.34
N GLY A 4 10.21 12.63 -20.39
CA GLY A 4 8.96 13.38 -20.31
C GLY A 4 8.36 13.48 -18.91
N VAL A 5 7.07 13.89 -18.82
CA VAL A 5 6.33 14.00 -17.57
C VAL A 5 5.71 12.66 -17.21
N PRO A 6 5.85 12.17 -15.96
CA PRO A 6 5.18 10.94 -15.54
C PRO A 6 3.67 11.11 -15.58
N THR A 7 2.99 10.20 -16.27
CA THR A 7 1.51 10.12 -16.33
C THR A 7 0.95 9.15 -15.31
N VAL A 8 1.77 8.24 -14.79
CA VAL A 8 1.41 7.25 -13.76
C VAL A 8 2.46 7.28 -12.65
N LEU A 9 2.00 7.34 -11.41
CA LEU A 9 2.84 7.18 -10.21
C LEU A 9 2.35 5.98 -9.40
N VAL A 10 3.22 4.99 -9.18
CA VAL A 10 2.96 3.87 -8.27
C VAL A 10 3.88 3.96 -7.07
N ASN A 11 3.34 4.27 -5.90
CA ASN A 11 4.07 4.27 -4.63
C ASN A 11 3.96 2.88 -4.00
N ASN A 12 4.93 2.03 -4.31
CA ASN A 12 4.99 0.65 -3.82
C ASN A 12 6.09 0.43 -2.76
N ALA A 13 7.10 1.28 -2.72
CA ALA A 13 8.22 1.13 -1.77
C ALA A 13 7.73 1.05 -0.33
N GLY A 14 8.24 0.09 0.42
CA GLY A 14 7.87 -0.12 1.80
C GLY A 14 8.67 -1.24 2.43
N PHE A 15 8.73 -1.24 3.75
CA PHE A 15 9.24 -2.37 4.54
C PHE A 15 8.49 -2.45 5.86
N ASP A 16 8.60 -3.58 6.52
CA ASP A 16 8.04 -3.81 7.85
C ASP A 16 9.02 -4.57 8.74
N ARG A 17 8.78 -4.45 10.04
CA ARG A 17 9.45 -5.18 11.10
C ARG A 17 8.41 -5.72 12.07
N PHE A 18 8.15 -7.00 12.01
CA PHE A 18 7.15 -7.65 12.85
C PHE A 18 7.63 -7.72 14.31
N MET A 19 6.98 -6.96 15.17
CA MET A 19 7.32 -6.89 16.60
C MET A 19 6.15 -6.34 17.43
N PRO A 20 5.82 -6.94 18.60
CA PRO A 20 4.85 -6.36 19.52
C PRO A 20 5.22 -4.91 19.87
N PHE A 21 4.24 -4.00 19.87
CA PHE A 21 4.49 -2.55 20.04
C PHE A 21 5.36 -2.23 21.26
N LEU A 22 5.09 -2.84 22.41
CA LEU A 22 5.83 -2.59 23.65
C LEU A 22 7.31 -3.05 23.60
N LYS A 23 7.70 -3.76 22.55
CA LYS A 23 9.11 -4.17 22.32
C LYS A 23 9.79 -3.35 21.23
N THR A 24 9.06 -2.42 20.59
CA THR A 24 9.61 -1.55 19.55
C THR A 24 10.32 -0.36 20.17
N GLU A 25 11.24 0.24 19.41
CA GLU A 25 11.99 1.43 19.82
C GLU A 25 11.71 2.60 18.86
N PRO A 26 11.82 3.87 19.32
CA PRO A 26 11.58 5.05 18.48
C PRO A 26 12.39 5.07 17.18
N LYS A 27 13.62 4.58 17.21
CA LYS A 27 14.48 4.48 16.01
C LYS A 27 13.83 3.64 14.89
N LEU A 28 13.13 2.57 15.24
CA LEU A 28 12.39 1.75 14.28
C LEU A 28 11.18 2.52 13.75
N TRP A 29 10.49 3.29 14.60
CA TRP A 29 9.34 4.08 14.18
C TRP A 29 9.75 5.12 13.15
N ASP A 30 10.86 5.86 13.40
CA ASP A 30 11.39 6.84 12.45
C ASP A 30 11.65 6.22 11.07
N GLN A 31 12.25 5.03 11.05
CA GLN A 31 12.52 4.30 9.80
C GLN A 31 11.23 3.88 9.08
N LEU A 32 10.27 3.32 9.82
CA LEU A 32 8.98 2.90 9.25
C LEU A 32 8.21 4.08 8.69
N ILE A 33 8.15 5.20 9.43
CA ILE A 33 7.47 6.43 9.00
C ILE A 33 8.19 7.03 7.77
N ALA A 34 9.51 7.11 7.80
CA ALA A 34 10.29 7.68 6.71
C ALA A 34 10.03 6.96 5.38
N VAL A 35 10.01 5.63 5.39
CA VAL A 35 9.85 4.86 4.15
C VAL A 35 8.38 4.69 3.77
N ASN A 36 7.53 4.24 4.72
CA ASN A 36 6.16 3.84 4.37
C ASN A 36 5.16 5.00 4.25
N LEU A 37 5.50 6.18 4.79
CA LEU A 37 4.65 7.36 4.73
C LEU A 37 5.36 8.54 4.09
N THR A 38 6.44 9.06 4.70
CA THR A 38 7.09 10.29 4.23
C THR A 38 7.63 10.15 2.82
N GLY A 39 8.19 8.98 2.45
CA GLY A 39 8.67 8.70 1.10
C GLY A 39 7.57 8.85 0.04
N ALA A 40 6.38 8.30 0.32
CA ALA A 40 5.23 8.45 -0.58
C ALA A 40 4.77 9.92 -0.66
N LEU A 41 4.69 10.64 0.49
CA LEU A 41 4.32 12.07 0.50
C LEU A 41 5.29 12.90 -0.36
N ASN A 42 6.59 12.64 -0.25
CA ASN A 42 7.61 13.33 -1.05
C ASN A 42 7.40 13.09 -2.55
N MET A 43 7.10 11.84 -2.96
CA MET A 43 6.82 11.52 -4.36
C MET A 43 5.58 12.25 -4.87
N HIS A 44 4.50 12.30 -4.09
CA HIS A 44 3.33 13.08 -4.44
C HIS A 44 3.66 14.57 -4.60
N HIS A 45 4.39 15.14 -3.65
CA HIS A 45 4.74 16.56 -3.68
C HIS A 45 5.55 16.96 -4.93
N VAL A 46 6.44 16.08 -5.39
CA VAL A 46 7.28 16.34 -6.58
C VAL A 46 6.54 16.04 -7.88
N VAL A 47 5.71 15.00 -7.92
CA VAL A 47 5.12 14.50 -9.18
C VAL A 47 3.79 15.16 -9.50
N LEU A 48 2.91 15.38 -8.51
CA LEU A 48 1.57 15.90 -8.74
C LEU A 48 1.53 17.26 -9.46
N PRO A 49 2.38 18.26 -9.12
CA PRO A 49 2.38 19.51 -9.87
C PRO A 49 2.68 19.33 -11.35
N LYS A 50 3.58 18.40 -11.69
CA LYS A 50 3.95 18.09 -13.07
C LYS A 50 2.82 17.39 -13.82
N MET A 51 2.14 16.42 -13.17
CA MET A 51 0.97 15.75 -13.73
C MET A 51 -0.16 16.75 -14.02
N ILE A 52 -0.47 17.63 -13.07
CA ILE A 52 -1.50 18.66 -13.23
C ILE A 52 -1.18 19.58 -14.41
N ALA A 53 0.07 20.06 -14.51
CA ALA A 53 0.50 20.92 -15.60
C ALA A 53 0.44 20.21 -16.98
N ALA A 54 0.56 18.88 -17.00
CA ALA A 54 0.46 18.06 -18.21
C ALA A 54 -1.00 17.61 -18.54
N GLY A 55 -1.99 18.05 -17.75
CA GLY A 55 -3.41 17.76 -18.00
C GLY A 55 -3.99 16.58 -17.23
N GLY A 56 -3.26 16.00 -16.29
CA GLY A 56 -3.76 14.95 -15.39
C GLY A 56 -2.83 13.73 -15.27
N GLY A 57 -3.31 12.70 -14.59
CA GLY A 57 -2.56 11.46 -14.41
C GLY A 57 -3.21 10.48 -13.44
N LYS A 58 -2.55 9.36 -13.22
CA LYS A 58 -3.00 8.28 -12.33
C LYS A 58 -2.00 8.06 -11.20
N VAL A 59 -2.49 7.96 -9.99
CA VAL A 59 -1.68 7.63 -8.81
C VAL A 59 -2.24 6.39 -8.13
N ILE A 60 -1.38 5.41 -7.89
CA ILE A 60 -1.72 4.20 -7.17
C ILE A 60 -0.79 4.08 -5.95
N ASN A 61 -1.35 4.16 -4.77
CA ASN A 61 -0.62 3.92 -3.53
C ASN A 61 -0.82 2.48 -3.07
N VAL A 62 0.28 1.77 -2.85
CA VAL A 62 0.24 0.42 -2.27
C VAL A 62 0.30 0.53 -0.74
N ALA A 63 -0.85 0.35 -0.10
CA ALA A 63 -0.97 0.32 1.35
C ALA A 63 -0.81 -1.11 1.90
N SER A 64 -1.75 -1.58 2.70
CA SER A 64 -1.83 -2.94 3.26
C SER A 64 -3.22 -3.16 3.85
N ASP A 65 -3.68 -4.39 3.91
CA ASP A 65 -4.88 -4.73 4.69
C ASP A 65 -4.70 -4.44 6.19
N ALA A 66 -3.46 -4.50 6.71
CA ALA A 66 -3.13 -4.05 8.06
C ALA A 66 -3.57 -2.60 8.35
N ALA A 67 -3.62 -1.74 7.32
CA ALA A 67 -4.12 -0.37 7.42
C ALA A 67 -5.64 -0.28 7.64
N ARG A 68 -6.37 -1.34 7.31
CA ARG A 68 -7.84 -1.36 7.34
C ARG A 68 -8.39 -2.04 8.58
N VAL A 69 -7.76 -3.12 9.02
CA VAL A 69 -8.28 -3.99 10.10
C VAL A 69 -7.28 -4.20 11.23
N GLY A 70 -6.07 -3.65 11.10
CA GLY A 70 -4.97 -3.91 12.02
C GLY A 70 -4.31 -5.27 11.78
N SER A 71 -3.09 -5.40 12.30
CA SER A 71 -2.35 -6.66 12.29
C SER A 71 -1.43 -6.70 13.51
N SER A 72 -1.47 -7.80 14.25
CA SER A 72 -0.64 -7.97 15.44
C SER A 72 0.85 -7.95 15.07
N GLY A 73 1.64 -7.12 15.76
CA GLY A 73 3.08 -6.98 15.51
C GLY A 73 3.46 -5.96 14.45
N GLU A 74 2.48 -5.30 13.79
CA GLU A 74 2.70 -4.33 12.71
C GLU A 74 2.17 -2.93 13.05
N SER A 75 2.10 -2.57 14.32
CA SER A 75 1.38 -1.36 14.80
C SER A 75 1.80 -0.06 14.11
N VAL A 76 3.11 0.22 14.04
CA VAL A 76 3.62 1.46 13.43
C VAL A 76 3.53 1.39 11.90
N TYR A 77 3.78 0.23 11.32
CA TYR A 77 3.58 -0.01 9.89
C TYR A 77 2.10 0.19 9.50
N ALA A 78 1.17 -0.42 10.23
CA ALA A 78 -0.26 -0.25 10.02
C ALA A 78 -0.68 1.22 10.13
N ALA A 79 -0.16 1.96 11.12
CA ALA A 79 -0.40 3.39 11.27
C ALA A 79 0.10 4.19 10.04
N CYS A 80 1.30 3.90 9.52
CA CYS A 80 1.83 4.55 8.31
C CYS A 80 0.94 4.27 7.09
N LYS A 81 0.55 3.00 6.90
CA LYS A 81 -0.29 2.60 5.77
C LYS A 81 -1.73 3.14 5.89
N ALA A 82 -2.27 3.26 7.10
CA ALA A 82 -3.56 3.93 7.37
C ALA A 82 -3.46 5.44 7.12
N GLY A 83 -2.35 6.07 7.52
CA GLY A 83 -2.07 7.47 7.20
C GLY A 83 -2.03 7.72 5.69
N LEU A 84 -1.40 6.82 4.93
CA LEU A 84 -1.37 6.88 3.47
C LEU A 84 -2.78 6.74 2.86
N VAL A 85 -3.66 5.90 3.42
CA VAL A 85 -5.07 5.77 3.00
C VAL A 85 -5.82 7.09 3.22
N GLY A 86 -5.72 7.69 4.42
CA GLY A 86 -6.36 8.97 4.74
C GLY A 86 -5.86 10.10 3.85
N PHE A 87 -4.55 10.21 3.68
CA PHE A 87 -3.91 11.14 2.75
C PHE A 87 -4.45 10.98 1.32
N SER A 88 -4.49 9.74 0.82
CA SER A 88 -4.94 9.44 -0.53
C SER A 88 -6.38 9.90 -0.80
N LYS A 89 -7.30 9.64 0.14
CA LYS A 89 -8.69 10.08 0.04
C LYS A 89 -8.82 11.59 0.01
N THR A 90 -8.02 12.30 0.80
CA THR A 90 -8.01 13.76 0.86
C THR A 90 -7.52 14.35 -0.46
N VAL A 91 -6.34 13.91 -0.91
CA VAL A 91 -5.72 14.43 -2.14
C VAL A 91 -6.55 14.06 -3.39
N ALA A 92 -7.20 12.89 -3.41
CA ALA A 92 -8.12 12.54 -4.48
C ALA A 92 -9.27 13.56 -4.63
N ARG A 93 -9.81 14.07 -3.50
CA ARG A 93 -10.84 15.13 -3.51
C ARG A 93 -10.29 16.45 -4.00
N GLU A 94 -9.10 16.85 -3.55
CA GLU A 94 -8.45 18.11 -3.94
C GLU A 94 -8.13 18.15 -5.43
N LEU A 95 -7.82 17.01 -6.04
CA LEU A 95 -7.33 16.90 -7.42
C LEU A 95 -8.38 16.38 -8.42
N ALA A 96 -9.59 16.08 -7.98
CA ALA A 96 -10.64 15.54 -8.85
C ALA A 96 -10.91 16.43 -10.07
N THR A 97 -10.91 17.76 -9.90
CA THR A 97 -11.11 18.74 -10.99
C THR A 97 -9.85 18.98 -11.84
N LYS A 98 -8.73 18.38 -11.47
CA LYS A 98 -7.43 18.49 -12.19
C LYS A 98 -7.12 17.26 -13.03
N ASN A 99 -8.13 16.40 -13.28
CA ASN A 99 -7.99 15.15 -14.04
C ASN A 99 -6.90 14.22 -13.46
N VAL A 100 -6.73 14.21 -12.12
CA VAL A 100 -5.84 13.27 -11.42
C VAL A 100 -6.69 12.29 -10.64
N CYS A 101 -6.60 10.99 -11.00
CA CYS A 101 -7.22 9.92 -10.23
C CYS A 101 -6.20 9.33 -9.27
N LEU A 102 -6.56 9.21 -8.00
CA LEU A 102 -5.68 8.67 -6.96
C LEU A 102 -6.41 7.57 -6.19
N ASN A 103 -5.88 6.35 -6.23
CA ASN A 103 -6.46 5.18 -5.60
C ASN A 103 -5.45 4.43 -4.75
N VAL A 104 -5.94 3.57 -3.88
CA VAL A 104 -5.13 2.75 -2.96
C VAL A 104 -5.42 1.28 -3.19
N VAL A 105 -4.37 0.48 -3.33
CA VAL A 105 -4.44 -0.99 -3.30
C VAL A 105 -3.91 -1.46 -1.95
N CYS A 106 -4.64 -2.33 -1.29
CA CYS A 106 -4.29 -2.93 -0.01
C CYS A 106 -4.03 -4.44 -0.21
N PRO A 107 -2.77 -4.85 -0.33
CA PRO A 107 -2.39 -6.26 -0.33
C PRO A 107 -2.73 -6.96 0.98
N GLY A 108 -3.17 -8.22 0.89
CA GLY A 108 -3.15 -9.17 2.00
C GLY A 108 -1.78 -9.85 2.18
N PRO A 109 -1.68 -10.90 3.01
CA PRO A 109 -0.45 -11.66 3.19
C PRO A 109 0.03 -12.26 1.87
N THR A 110 1.24 -11.86 1.45
CA THR A 110 1.79 -12.19 0.13
C THR A 110 3.11 -12.95 0.29
N ASP A 111 3.30 -14.00 -0.49
CA ASP A 111 4.55 -14.77 -0.52
C ASP A 111 5.68 -13.95 -1.16
N THR A 112 6.36 -13.19 -0.33
CA THR A 112 7.45 -12.29 -0.71
C THR A 112 8.63 -12.45 0.22
N ALA A 113 9.79 -11.93 -0.17
CA ALA A 113 10.96 -11.85 0.71
C ALA A 113 10.64 -11.08 2.03
N LEU A 114 9.74 -10.07 1.97
CA LEU A 114 9.31 -9.34 3.15
C LEU A 114 8.59 -10.27 4.14
N LEU A 115 7.59 -11.03 3.71
CA LEU A 115 6.84 -11.94 4.57
C LEU A 115 7.73 -13.08 5.10
N LYS A 116 8.63 -13.61 4.26
CA LYS A 116 9.62 -14.62 4.69
C LYS A 116 10.54 -14.08 5.77
N GLY A 117 11.08 -12.88 5.60
CA GLY A 117 11.91 -12.22 6.62
C GLY A 117 11.15 -11.95 7.92
N VAL A 118 9.87 -11.62 7.84
CA VAL A 118 8.99 -11.52 9.03
C VAL A 118 8.85 -12.88 9.70
N ALA A 119 8.57 -13.93 8.93
CA ALA A 119 8.39 -15.28 9.48
C ALA A 119 9.64 -15.81 10.17
N GLU A 120 10.82 -15.53 9.63
CA GLU A 120 12.12 -15.95 10.21
C GLU A 120 12.37 -15.39 11.62
N THR A 121 11.71 -14.27 11.98
CA THR A 121 11.79 -13.69 13.33
C THR A 121 10.86 -14.38 14.34
N ALA A 122 9.95 -15.22 13.88
CA ALA A 122 9.02 -15.94 14.75
C ALA A 122 9.65 -17.21 15.35
N PRO A 123 9.20 -17.63 16.53
CA PRO A 123 9.65 -18.90 17.14
C PRO A 123 9.38 -20.13 16.28
N ASN A 124 8.36 -20.08 15.43
CA ASN A 124 8.02 -21.12 14.46
C ASN A 124 7.55 -20.48 13.15
N PRO A 125 8.46 -20.27 12.18
CA PRO A 125 8.16 -19.65 10.88
C PRO A 125 7.05 -20.36 10.09
N GLU A 126 7.09 -21.67 10.03
CA GLU A 126 6.12 -22.48 9.25
C GLU A 126 4.71 -22.34 9.83
N LYS A 127 4.57 -22.39 11.14
CA LYS A 127 3.29 -22.21 11.82
C LYS A 127 2.73 -20.80 11.61
N LEU A 128 3.58 -19.78 11.58
CA LEU A 128 3.15 -18.41 11.29
C LEU A 128 2.65 -18.27 9.85
N LEU A 129 3.39 -18.81 8.88
CA LEU A 129 2.96 -18.79 7.47
C LEU A 129 1.68 -19.59 7.25
N GLU A 130 1.52 -20.72 7.94
CA GLU A 130 0.30 -21.50 7.91
C GLU A 130 -0.89 -20.72 8.52
N ALA A 131 -0.67 -20.00 9.63
CA ALA A 131 -1.69 -19.15 10.24
C ALA A 131 -2.16 -18.05 9.28
N PHE A 132 -1.25 -17.38 8.58
CA PHE A 132 -1.60 -16.40 7.54
C PHE A 132 -2.40 -17.05 6.40
N ARG A 133 -1.96 -18.21 5.89
CA ARG A 133 -2.67 -18.93 4.84
C ARG A 133 -4.08 -19.33 5.26
N ASN A 134 -4.24 -19.79 6.50
CA ASN A 134 -5.53 -20.24 7.04
C ASN A 134 -6.47 -19.07 7.31
N ALA A 135 -5.96 -17.88 7.64
CA ALA A 135 -6.76 -16.67 7.84
C ALA A 135 -7.38 -16.18 6.52
N VAL A 136 -6.71 -16.37 5.38
CA VAL A 136 -7.25 -15.97 4.08
C VAL A 136 -8.38 -16.93 3.67
N PRO A 137 -9.59 -16.44 3.33
CA PRO A 137 -10.70 -17.28 2.87
C PRO A 137 -10.35 -18.15 1.66
N MET A 138 -9.57 -17.63 0.69
CA MET A 138 -9.10 -18.41 -0.48
C MET A 138 -8.01 -19.43 -0.14
N LYS A 139 -7.65 -19.60 1.16
CA LYS A 139 -6.73 -20.64 1.68
C LYS A 139 -5.35 -20.69 1.03
N ARG A 140 -4.88 -19.56 0.55
CA ARG A 140 -3.51 -19.39 0.06
C ARG A 140 -2.97 -18.00 0.41
N LEU A 141 -1.65 -17.88 0.44
CA LEU A 141 -1.01 -16.56 0.37
C LEU A 141 -1.21 -15.99 -1.03
N ALA A 142 -1.30 -14.67 -1.13
CA ALA A 142 -1.23 -14.03 -2.41
C ALA A 142 0.17 -14.22 -3.03
N GLN A 143 0.24 -14.14 -4.35
CA GLN A 143 1.50 -14.08 -5.10
C GLN A 143 1.69 -12.65 -5.63
N PRO A 144 2.93 -12.20 -5.88
CA PRO A 144 3.16 -10.89 -6.52
C PRO A 144 2.34 -10.67 -7.79
N GLU A 145 2.06 -11.74 -8.52
CA GLU A 145 1.30 -11.77 -9.78
C GLU A 145 -0.21 -11.53 -9.58
N ASP A 146 -0.72 -11.59 -8.35
CA ASP A 146 -2.13 -11.29 -8.06
C ASP A 146 -2.46 -9.78 -8.14
N TYR A 147 -1.45 -8.89 -8.16
CA TYR A 147 -1.64 -7.43 -8.08
C TYR A 147 -1.55 -6.66 -9.40
N PRO A 148 -0.73 -7.05 -10.39
CA PRO A 148 -0.54 -6.25 -11.59
C PRO A 148 -1.82 -5.92 -12.35
N GLY A 149 -2.80 -6.83 -12.36
CA GLY A 149 -4.08 -6.62 -13.05
C GLY A 149 -4.85 -5.41 -12.53
N ILE A 150 -5.03 -5.28 -11.22
CA ILE A 150 -5.74 -4.13 -10.63
C ILE A 150 -4.92 -2.85 -10.76
N ILE A 151 -3.59 -2.92 -10.60
CA ILE A 151 -2.71 -1.75 -10.75
C ILE A 151 -2.76 -1.24 -12.20
N ALA A 152 -2.69 -2.12 -13.18
CA ALA A 152 -2.80 -1.78 -14.60
C ALA A 152 -4.17 -1.16 -14.94
N LEU A 153 -5.26 -1.74 -14.41
CA LEU A 153 -6.59 -1.15 -14.58
C LEU A 153 -6.65 0.27 -14.01
N LEU A 154 -6.18 0.48 -12.77
CA LEU A 154 -6.20 1.80 -12.13
C LEU A 154 -5.28 2.82 -12.80
N ALA A 155 -4.27 2.36 -13.55
CA ALA A 155 -3.35 3.18 -14.32
C ALA A 155 -3.88 3.49 -15.74
N SER A 156 -4.90 2.80 -16.20
CA SER A 156 -5.47 2.94 -17.55
C SER A 156 -6.59 3.98 -17.64
N ASP A 157 -7.03 4.25 -18.85
CA ASP A 157 -8.16 5.14 -19.12
C ASP A 157 -9.51 4.54 -18.70
N ASP A 158 -9.61 3.22 -18.57
CA ASP A 158 -10.81 2.54 -18.07
C ASP A 158 -11.14 2.93 -16.63
N ALA A 159 -10.16 3.46 -15.89
CA ALA A 159 -10.32 3.96 -14.53
C ALA A 159 -10.48 5.49 -14.44
N ASN A 160 -10.86 6.18 -15.50
CA ASN A 160 -11.00 7.65 -15.52
C ASN A 160 -12.08 8.19 -14.54
N PHE A 161 -13.01 7.35 -14.11
CA PHE A 161 -14.04 7.72 -13.12
C PHE A 161 -13.87 7.00 -11.77
N ILE A 162 -12.69 6.40 -11.53
CA ILE A 162 -12.33 5.71 -10.28
C ILE A 162 -11.28 6.55 -9.55
N THR A 163 -11.68 7.21 -8.45
CA THR A 163 -10.76 7.99 -7.62
C THR A 163 -11.14 7.90 -6.14
N GLY A 164 -10.17 8.01 -5.24
CA GLY A 164 -10.36 7.94 -3.79
C GLY A 164 -10.72 6.55 -3.26
N GLN A 165 -10.62 5.50 -4.09
CA GLN A 165 -10.99 4.15 -3.68
C GLN A 165 -9.85 3.46 -2.94
N VAL A 166 -10.24 2.56 -2.01
CA VAL A 166 -9.33 1.72 -1.23
C VAL A 166 -9.74 0.27 -1.47
N ILE A 167 -8.94 -0.43 -2.27
CA ILE A 167 -9.29 -1.75 -2.80
C ILE A 167 -8.39 -2.79 -2.14
N SER A 168 -8.99 -3.70 -1.36
CA SER A 168 -8.28 -4.86 -0.83
C SER A 168 -8.13 -5.95 -1.90
N VAL A 169 -6.92 -6.44 -2.06
CA VAL A 169 -6.57 -7.62 -2.87
C VAL A 169 -5.97 -8.65 -1.92
N SER A 170 -6.83 -9.40 -1.24
CA SER A 170 -6.46 -10.15 -0.04
C SER A 170 -7.10 -11.55 0.03
N GLY A 171 -7.67 -12.04 -1.07
CA GLY A 171 -8.34 -13.34 -1.09
C GLY A 171 -9.52 -13.44 -0.13
N GLY A 172 -10.19 -12.30 0.14
CA GLY A 172 -11.33 -12.20 1.03
C GLY A 172 -10.98 -11.98 2.51
N LEU A 173 -9.70 -11.78 2.87
CA LEU A 173 -9.28 -11.53 4.26
C LEU A 173 -9.93 -10.25 4.81
N THR A 174 -10.03 -9.20 4.00
CA THR A 174 -10.67 -7.95 4.36
C THR A 174 -11.81 -7.65 3.41
N MET A 175 -13.00 -7.51 3.96
CA MET A 175 -14.25 -7.18 3.26
C MET A 175 -14.86 -5.89 3.83
N ALA A 176 -14.03 -4.94 4.26
CA ALA A 176 -14.50 -3.68 4.83
C ALA A 176 -14.94 -2.73 3.71
N GLY A 177 -16.13 -2.20 3.84
CA GLY A 177 -16.70 -1.14 3.02
C GLY A 177 -16.16 0.24 3.40
#